data_d703dc7ff5f6e3ce3a4ccb5b703a222d
#
_entry.id   d703dc7ff5f6e3ce3a4ccb5b703a222d
#
_cell.length_a   1.000
_cell.length_b   1.000
_cell.length_c   1.000
_cell.angle_alpha   90.00
_cell.angle_beta   90.00
_cell.angle_gamma   90.00
#
_symmetry.space_group_name_H-M   'P 1'
#
loop_
_entity.id
_entity.type
_entity.pdbx_description
1 polymer ?
#
loop_
_entity_poly.entity_id
_entity_poly.type
_entity_poly.pdbx_seq_one_letter_code
_entity_poly.pdbx_strand_id
1 'polypeptide(L)'
;MTVVLVDPRRPSLIPVEAVGLLTGDVQYTEEMPVKVPWSLPAARPWLSDAPEDEAAPVLLSSDPEHPAVKARLAAGDRLIAVQQAQAGERLVDAVAMMDKLRTDGPWESEQTHDSLRRYLLEETYEVFDAVRGGNADELREELGDVLLQVLFHARIAEDAPVHPFNIDDVADSLVRKLGNRLPAVLAGESVSLDEQLAQWEQRKAQEQKVKARGSSMDDVPTGQPALALAQKVLARVAQAGLPADLVPAALTSVVVSADSDAENDLRSAVLEFMDTVRVVESDVAAGRRGEDVPEELDVTPLGSITEDEWRAYWPGAVPEPEAEPDADDEFDGDEADTESVDSADVGGEAEDSSAEDARAEADEADDVDDTDKSD
;
A
#
# COMPACT_ATOMS: atom_id res chain seq x y z
N MET A 1 0.63 8.35 52.31
CA MET A 1 0.40 9.48 51.40
C MET A 1 0.46 9.03 49.96
N THR A 2 0.19 9.87 48.97
CA THR A 2 0.14 9.44 47.56
C THR A 2 0.85 10.48 46.69
N VAL A 3 1.66 10.02 45.77
CA VAL A 3 2.21 10.79 44.66
C VAL A 3 1.41 10.49 43.41
N VAL A 4 0.89 11.52 42.74
CA VAL A 4 0.19 11.41 41.45
C VAL A 4 1.10 12.02 40.38
N LEU A 5 1.60 11.18 39.48
CA LEU A 5 2.38 11.64 38.32
C LEU A 5 1.49 11.68 37.08
N VAL A 6 1.46 12.85 36.44
CA VAL A 6 0.79 13.05 35.17
C VAL A 6 1.78 13.19 34.02
N ASP A 7 1.35 12.92 32.81
CA ASP A 7 2.18 13.15 31.62
C ASP A 7 2.41 14.66 31.42
N PRO A 8 3.67 15.15 31.39
CA PRO A 8 3.96 16.57 31.20
C PRO A 8 3.43 17.14 29.86
N ARG A 9 3.21 16.29 28.86
CA ARG A 9 2.64 16.66 27.57
C ARG A 9 1.11 16.79 27.61
N ARG A 10 0.47 16.05 28.54
CA ARG A 10 -1.00 16.00 28.73
C ARG A 10 -1.36 16.08 30.20
N PRO A 11 -0.98 17.17 30.87
CA PRO A 11 -1.09 17.26 32.31
C PRO A 11 -2.53 17.32 32.83
N SER A 12 -3.52 17.53 31.93
CA SER A 12 -4.94 17.45 32.25
C SER A 12 -5.51 16.02 32.20
N LEU A 13 -4.77 15.03 31.70
CA LEU A 13 -5.16 13.63 31.75
C LEU A 13 -4.73 13.01 33.05
N ILE A 14 -5.68 12.79 33.92
CA ILE A 14 -5.47 12.30 35.29
C ILE A 14 -5.88 10.83 35.35
N PRO A 15 -5.06 9.95 35.97
CA PRO A 15 -5.47 8.58 36.23
C PRO A 15 -6.80 8.53 37.01
N VAL A 16 -7.75 7.71 36.54
CA VAL A 16 -9.05 7.55 37.18
C VAL A 16 -8.94 7.26 38.68
N GLU A 17 -7.91 6.51 39.09
CA GLU A 17 -7.62 6.18 40.48
C GLU A 17 -7.27 7.40 41.35
N ALA A 18 -6.79 8.47 40.73
CA ALA A 18 -6.40 9.71 41.41
C ALA A 18 -7.56 10.69 41.60
N VAL A 19 -8.66 10.56 40.81
CA VAL A 19 -9.76 11.54 40.77
C VAL A 19 -10.32 11.82 42.16
N GLY A 20 -10.60 10.78 42.94
CA GLY A 20 -11.14 10.92 44.29
C GLY A 20 -10.15 11.55 45.29
N LEU A 21 -8.84 11.40 45.05
CA LEU A 21 -7.79 11.95 45.91
C LEU A 21 -7.54 13.44 45.63
N LEU A 22 -7.78 13.89 44.43
CA LEU A 22 -7.54 15.28 44.00
C LEU A 22 -8.64 16.26 44.43
N THR A 23 -9.72 15.78 45.05
CA THR A 23 -10.77 16.63 45.65
C THR A 23 -10.41 17.13 47.05
N GLY A 24 -9.36 16.57 47.67
CA GLY A 24 -8.87 16.93 49.00
C GLY A 24 -7.70 17.91 48.99
N ASP A 25 -6.91 17.88 50.07
CA ASP A 25 -5.69 18.69 50.17
C ASP A 25 -4.58 18.11 49.26
N VAL A 26 -4.19 18.90 48.27
CA VAL A 26 -3.24 18.55 47.21
C VAL A 26 -2.12 19.59 47.17
N GLN A 27 -0.89 19.15 47.22
CA GLN A 27 0.25 19.96 46.83
C GLN A 27 0.64 19.67 45.38
N TYR A 28 1.08 20.68 44.63
CA TYR A 28 1.60 20.50 43.31
C TYR A 28 3.00 21.13 43.16
N THR A 29 3.81 20.53 42.28
CA THR A 29 5.15 20.99 41.96
C THR A 29 5.13 22.14 40.95
N GLU A 30 6.20 22.95 40.93
CA GLU A 30 6.26 24.21 40.17
C GLU A 30 6.20 24.04 38.63
N GLU A 31 6.59 22.90 38.13
CA GLU A 31 6.55 22.57 36.70
C GLU A 31 5.13 22.28 36.19
N MET A 32 4.17 22.09 37.10
CA MET A 32 2.79 21.84 36.70
C MET A 32 2.19 23.04 35.95
N PRO A 33 1.61 22.85 34.74
CA PRO A 33 0.91 23.93 34.04
C PRO A 33 -0.19 24.54 34.89
N VAL A 34 -0.18 25.84 35.03
CA VAL A 34 -1.09 26.64 35.90
C VAL A 34 -2.57 26.27 35.76
N LYS A 35 -2.99 25.90 34.56
CA LYS A 35 -4.37 25.47 34.26
C LYS A 35 -4.82 24.26 35.11
N VAL A 36 -3.89 23.34 35.40
CA VAL A 36 -4.23 22.09 36.12
C VAL A 36 -4.52 22.36 37.59
N PRO A 37 -3.60 22.96 38.40
CA PRO A 37 -3.90 23.24 39.80
C PRO A 37 -5.07 24.22 39.99
N TRP A 38 -5.29 25.15 39.07
CA TRP A 38 -6.44 26.06 39.13
C TRP A 38 -7.78 25.34 38.96
N SER A 39 -7.79 24.17 38.37
CA SER A 39 -8.99 23.32 38.26
C SER A 39 -9.26 22.51 39.55
N LEU A 40 -8.35 22.53 40.52
CA LEU A 40 -8.43 21.79 41.76
C LEU A 40 -8.73 22.74 42.94
N PRO A 41 -9.88 22.60 43.64
CA PRO A 41 -10.38 23.61 44.60
C PRO A 41 -9.47 23.86 45.79
N ALA A 42 -8.69 22.85 46.20
CA ALA A 42 -7.86 22.90 47.40
C ALA A 42 -6.36 22.70 47.10
N ALA A 43 -5.96 22.88 45.81
CA ALA A 43 -4.55 22.69 45.46
C ALA A 43 -3.70 23.90 45.86
N ARG A 44 -2.53 23.61 46.45
CA ARG A 44 -1.50 24.59 46.87
C ARG A 44 -0.13 24.21 46.35
N PRO A 45 0.75 25.19 46.09
CA PRO A 45 2.10 24.87 45.63
C PRO A 45 2.87 24.12 46.71
N TRP A 46 3.74 23.18 46.29
CA TRP A 46 4.73 22.61 47.12
C TRP A 46 5.88 23.62 47.32
N LEU A 47 6.35 23.77 48.54
CA LEU A 47 7.46 24.65 48.89
C LEU A 47 8.59 23.83 49.54
N SER A 48 9.81 24.05 49.08
CA SER A 48 11.00 23.30 49.56
C SER A 48 11.36 23.53 51.02
N ASP A 49 10.92 24.64 51.60
CA ASP A 49 11.18 25.08 52.95
C ASP A 49 9.99 24.91 53.91
N ALA A 50 8.90 24.30 53.39
CA ALA A 50 7.75 24.00 54.27
C ALA A 50 8.06 22.88 55.26
N PRO A 51 7.57 22.98 56.52
CA PRO A 51 7.70 21.90 57.49
C PRO A 51 7.06 20.58 57.00
N GLU A 52 7.64 19.44 57.39
CA GLU A 52 7.13 18.10 57.00
C GLU A 52 5.67 17.84 57.44
N ASP A 53 5.27 18.43 58.57
CA ASP A 53 3.93 18.33 59.12
C ASP A 53 2.85 19.10 58.32
N GLU A 54 3.29 19.96 57.41
CA GLU A 54 2.41 20.67 56.45
C GLU A 54 2.24 19.92 55.10
N ALA A 55 2.84 18.76 54.95
CA ALA A 55 2.76 18.00 53.69
C ALA A 55 1.35 17.51 53.47
N ALA A 56 0.78 17.82 52.26
CA ALA A 56 -0.51 17.33 51.87
C ALA A 56 -0.52 15.81 51.66
N PRO A 57 -1.65 15.14 51.89
CA PRO A 57 -1.76 13.70 51.65
C PRO A 57 -1.51 13.32 50.19
N VAL A 58 -1.66 14.25 49.26
CA VAL A 58 -1.43 14.06 47.82
C VAL A 58 -0.44 15.07 47.27
N LEU A 59 0.58 14.59 46.55
CA LEU A 59 1.49 15.38 45.74
C LEU A 59 1.21 15.13 44.26
N LEU A 60 0.91 16.17 43.53
CA LEU A 60 0.69 16.16 42.08
C LEU A 60 1.93 16.73 41.37
N SER A 61 2.51 16.00 40.43
CA SER A 61 3.69 16.39 39.67
C SER A 61 3.63 15.85 38.25
N SER A 62 4.37 16.47 37.34
CA SER A 62 4.65 15.95 36.02
C SER A 62 6.10 15.53 35.80
N ASP A 63 6.95 15.74 36.83
CA ASP A 63 8.38 15.36 36.81
C ASP A 63 8.65 14.24 37.79
N PRO A 64 8.92 13.00 37.34
CA PRO A 64 9.29 11.91 38.21
C PRO A 64 10.66 12.12 38.94
N GLU A 65 11.49 13.00 38.40
CA GLU A 65 12.80 13.30 38.94
C GLU A 65 12.80 14.44 40.00
N HIS A 66 11.65 15.09 40.16
CA HIS A 66 11.50 16.18 41.10
C HIS A 66 11.88 15.77 42.53
N PRO A 67 12.64 16.59 43.27
CA PRO A 67 13.12 16.24 44.63
C PRO A 67 12.00 15.82 45.60
N ALA A 68 10.85 16.51 45.57
CA ALA A 68 9.70 16.17 46.40
C ALA A 68 9.11 14.82 46.03
N VAL A 69 9.02 14.47 44.75
CA VAL A 69 8.55 13.17 44.28
C VAL A 69 9.45 12.06 44.78
N LYS A 70 10.77 12.21 44.56
CA LYS A 70 11.76 11.23 45.03
C LYS A 70 11.72 11.06 46.54
N ALA A 71 11.65 12.13 47.30
CA ALA A 71 11.62 12.08 48.75
C ALA A 71 10.37 11.32 49.27
N ARG A 72 9.20 11.59 48.68
CA ARG A 72 7.95 10.94 49.07
C ARG A 72 7.90 9.48 48.67
N LEU A 73 8.39 9.12 47.49
CA LEU A 73 8.52 7.73 47.07
C LEU A 73 9.52 6.96 47.94
N ALA A 74 10.64 7.57 48.32
CA ALA A 74 11.61 6.98 49.25
C ALA A 74 11.02 6.78 50.65
N ALA A 75 10.07 7.63 51.05
CA ALA A 75 9.33 7.49 52.33
C ALA A 75 8.21 6.42 52.26
N GLY A 76 8.01 5.77 51.13
CA GLY A 76 7.02 4.69 50.92
C GLY A 76 5.61 5.16 50.51
N ASP A 77 5.49 6.37 50.01
CA ASP A 77 4.22 6.86 49.52
C ASP A 77 3.77 6.06 48.30
N ARG A 78 2.46 5.88 48.16
CA ARG A 78 1.88 5.21 47.00
C ARG A 78 2.07 6.06 45.74
N LEU A 79 2.53 5.44 44.65
CA LEU A 79 2.59 6.05 43.35
C LEU A 79 1.31 5.72 42.56
N ILE A 80 0.66 6.74 42.02
CA ILE A 80 -0.32 6.64 40.97
C ILE A 80 0.26 7.43 39.78
N ALA A 81 0.64 6.72 38.72
CA ALA A 81 1.19 7.33 37.54
C ALA A 81 0.32 7.01 36.32
N VAL A 82 0.28 7.93 35.38
CA VAL A 82 -0.19 7.59 34.02
C VAL A 82 0.71 6.48 33.49
N GLN A 83 0.14 5.45 32.89
CA GLN A 83 0.94 4.39 32.30
C GLN A 83 1.98 4.99 31.34
N GLN A 84 3.13 4.33 31.24
CA GLN A 84 4.17 4.75 30.30
C GLN A 84 3.57 5.04 28.92
N ALA A 85 4.09 6.07 28.26
CA ALA A 85 3.67 6.46 26.91
C ALA A 85 3.56 5.23 26.01
N GLN A 86 2.38 5.02 25.45
CA GLN A 86 2.17 3.92 24.54
C GLN A 86 2.82 4.24 23.18
N ALA A 87 3.28 3.21 22.48
CA ALA A 87 3.73 3.38 21.12
C ALA A 87 2.62 4.04 20.27
N GLY A 88 2.96 5.09 19.53
CA GLY A 88 2.01 5.83 18.72
C GLY A 88 1.40 7.08 19.37
N GLU A 89 1.59 7.34 20.66
CA GLU A 89 1.05 8.56 21.29
C GLU A 89 1.56 9.85 20.66
N ARG A 90 2.79 9.85 20.12
CA ARG A 90 3.33 11.00 19.39
C ARG A 90 2.59 11.34 18.10
N LEU A 91 1.86 10.37 17.53
CA LEU A 91 1.02 10.63 16.37
C LEU A 91 -0.11 11.62 16.70
N VAL A 92 -0.65 11.58 17.92
CA VAL A 92 -1.66 12.55 18.37
C VAL A 92 -1.06 13.96 18.48
N ASP A 93 0.18 14.07 18.94
CA ASP A 93 0.89 15.36 18.97
C ASP A 93 1.11 15.90 17.54
N ALA A 94 1.48 15.03 16.60
CA ALA A 94 1.67 15.39 15.19
C ALA A 94 0.36 15.82 14.53
N VAL A 95 -0.77 15.15 14.81
CA VAL A 95 -2.10 15.56 14.34
C VAL A 95 -2.47 16.95 14.85
N ALA A 96 -2.29 17.21 16.15
CA ALA A 96 -2.59 18.51 16.73
C ALA A 96 -1.68 19.64 16.16
N MET A 97 -0.44 19.32 15.85
CA MET A 97 0.49 20.25 15.21
C MET A 97 0.06 20.56 13.78
N MET A 98 -0.32 19.54 13.01
CA MET A 98 -0.84 19.72 11.64
C MET A 98 -2.11 20.57 11.61
N ASP A 99 -3.04 20.34 12.53
CA ASP A 99 -4.25 21.15 12.65
C ASP A 99 -3.92 22.64 12.90
N LYS A 100 -2.96 22.89 13.79
CA LYS A 100 -2.49 24.26 14.07
C LYS A 100 -1.80 24.89 12.86
N LEU A 101 -0.92 24.15 12.16
CA LEU A 101 -0.24 24.62 10.96
C LEU A 101 -1.26 24.95 9.85
N ARG A 102 -2.23 24.07 9.62
CA ARG A 102 -3.29 24.30 8.62
C ARG A 102 -4.15 25.51 8.94
N THR A 103 -4.39 25.79 10.23
CA THR A 103 -5.22 26.91 10.68
C THR A 103 -4.48 28.24 10.67
N ASP A 104 -3.23 28.25 11.17
CA ASP A 104 -2.48 29.47 11.45
C ASP A 104 -1.35 29.74 10.44
N GLY A 105 -0.90 28.70 9.70
CA GLY A 105 0.22 28.78 8.78
C GLY A 105 -0.17 29.42 7.43
N PRO A 106 0.49 30.50 7.00
CA PRO A 106 0.12 31.19 5.76
C PRO A 106 0.36 30.37 4.50
N TRP A 107 1.34 29.47 4.50
CA TRP A 107 1.61 28.58 3.38
C TRP A 107 0.75 27.30 3.46
N GLU A 108 0.63 26.73 4.63
CA GLU A 108 -0.08 25.49 4.86
C GLU A 108 -1.59 25.64 4.62
N SER A 109 -2.16 26.80 4.95
CA SER A 109 -3.59 27.09 4.72
C SER A 109 -3.98 27.12 3.24
N GLU A 110 -3.05 27.46 2.36
CA GLU A 110 -3.29 27.56 0.91
C GLU A 110 -3.06 26.25 0.15
N GLN A 111 -2.50 25.21 0.81
CA GLN A 111 -2.19 23.95 0.12
C GLN A 111 -3.45 23.17 -0.25
N THR A 112 -3.38 22.51 -1.40
CA THR A 112 -4.39 21.60 -1.92
C THR A 112 -3.81 20.20 -2.13
N HIS A 113 -4.65 19.20 -2.31
CA HIS A 113 -4.20 17.86 -2.69
C HIS A 113 -3.28 17.88 -3.92
N ASP A 114 -3.58 18.72 -4.90
CA ASP A 114 -2.80 18.81 -6.14
C ASP A 114 -1.44 19.49 -5.94
N SER A 115 -1.38 20.58 -5.17
CA SER A 115 -0.12 21.29 -4.91
C SER A 115 0.88 20.43 -4.11
N LEU A 116 0.41 19.50 -3.29
CA LEU A 116 1.24 18.60 -2.47
C LEU A 116 1.69 17.33 -3.19
N ARG A 117 1.15 16.99 -4.35
CA ARG A 117 1.50 15.74 -5.07
C ARG A 117 2.99 15.61 -5.34
N ARG A 118 3.64 16.71 -5.73
CA ARG A 118 5.08 16.70 -6.01
C ARG A 118 5.92 16.36 -4.77
N TYR A 119 5.54 16.91 -3.61
CA TYR A 119 6.23 16.63 -2.34
C TYR A 119 6.04 15.17 -1.92
N LEU A 120 4.81 14.65 -1.96
CA LEU A 120 4.57 13.23 -1.66
C LEU A 120 5.42 12.28 -2.54
N LEU A 121 5.63 12.65 -3.80
CA LEU A 121 6.48 11.86 -4.71
C LEU A 121 7.96 11.98 -4.33
N GLU A 122 8.43 13.19 -3.99
CA GLU A 122 9.78 13.49 -3.54
C GLU A 122 10.10 12.70 -2.27
N GLU A 123 9.33 12.84 -1.20
CA GLU A 123 9.49 12.10 0.06
C GLU A 123 9.48 10.59 -0.14
N THR A 124 8.67 10.09 -1.09
CA THR A 124 8.65 8.65 -1.40
C THR A 124 9.99 8.18 -2.00
N TYR A 125 10.63 8.97 -2.85
CA TYR A 125 11.94 8.64 -3.41
C TYR A 125 13.06 8.79 -2.37
N GLU A 126 12.98 9.75 -1.47
CA GLU A 126 13.92 9.94 -0.37
C GLU A 126 13.88 8.76 0.60
N VAL A 127 12.68 8.21 0.90
CA VAL A 127 12.57 6.93 1.62
C VAL A 127 13.31 5.80 0.88
N PHE A 128 13.22 5.70 -0.44
CA PHE A 128 13.93 4.67 -1.21
C PHE A 128 15.45 4.84 -1.11
N ASP A 129 15.94 6.07 -1.15
CA ASP A 129 17.36 6.36 -0.99
C ASP A 129 17.85 6.06 0.43
N ALA A 130 17.10 6.43 1.44
CA ALA A 130 17.40 6.12 2.84
C ALA A 130 17.43 4.60 3.11
N VAL A 131 16.49 3.84 2.53
CA VAL A 131 16.49 2.36 2.61
C VAL A 131 17.74 1.78 1.94
N ARG A 132 18.13 2.30 0.77
CA ARG A 132 19.32 1.86 0.05
C ARG A 132 20.61 2.23 0.79
N GLY A 133 20.65 3.43 1.40
CA GLY A 133 21.76 3.92 2.21
C GLY A 133 21.97 3.16 3.52
N GLY A 134 20.91 2.51 4.04
CA GLY A 134 20.96 1.73 5.28
C GLY A 134 21.14 2.58 6.54
N ASN A 135 20.97 3.90 6.47
CA ASN A 135 21.05 4.81 7.60
C ASN A 135 19.68 4.90 8.30
N ALA A 136 19.64 4.46 9.57
CA ALA A 136 18.39 4.43 10.34
C ALA A 136 17.88 5.84 10.71
N ASP A 137 18.77 6.81 10.85
CA ASP A 137 18.39 8.18 11.19
C ASP A 137 17.73 8.86 9.97
N GLU A 138 18.34 8.75 8.79
CA GLU A 138 17.73 9.21 7.52
C GLU A 138 16.39 8.55 7.28
N LEU A 139 16.31 7.21 7.36
CA LEU A 139 15.06 6.50 7.17
C LEU A 139 13.96 6.98 8.14
N ARG A 140 14.33 7.32 9.38
CA ARG A 140 13.37 7.86 10.36
C ARG A 140 12.86 9.24 9.94
N GLU A 141 13.74 10.10 9.43
CA GLU A 141 13.41 11.44 8.95
C GLU A 141 12.47 11.34 7.74
N GLU A 142 12.82 10.59 6.71
CA GLU A 142 12.01 10.44 5.49
C GLU A 142 10.64 9.77 5.76
N LEU A 143 10.57 8.79 6.67
CA LEU A 143 9.28 8.26 7.10
C LEU A 143 8.44 9.30 7.85
N GLY A 144 9.07 10.26 8.53
CA GLY A 144 8.43 11.42 9.15
C GLY A 144 7.81 12.33 8.09
N ASP A 145 8.50 12.58 6.98
CA ASP A 145 8.04 13.43 5.89
C ASP A 145 6.92 12.78 5.07
N VAL A 146 6.99 11.47 4.83
CA VAL A 146 5.83 10.74 4.29
C VAL A 146 4.62 10.80 5.24
N LEU A 147 4.82 10.69 6.55
CA LEU A 147 3.75 10.85 7.54
C LEU A 147 3.19 12.27 7.52
N LEU A 148 4.04 13.29 7.37
CA LEU A 148 3.62 14.69 7.21
C LEU A 148 2.66 14.82 6.02
N GLN A 149 2.98 14.21 4.86
CA GLN A 149 2.10 14.23 3.70
C GLN A 149 0.75 13.55 3.98
N VAL A 150 0.74 12.42 4.68
CA VAL A 150 -0.50 11.73 5.06
C VAL A 150 -1.37 12.62 5.95
N LEU A 151 -0.79 13.26 6.97
CA LEU A 151 -1.49 14.14 7.88
C LEU A 151 -2.03 15.38 7.16
N PHE A 152 -1.24 15.95 6.26
CA PHE A 152 -1.60 17.11 5.47
C PHE A 152 -2.80 16.83 4.57
N HIS A 153 -2.73 15.73 3.81
CA HIS A 153 -3.83 15.32 2.95
C HIS A 153 -5.11 15.01 3.74
N ALA A 154 -5.00 14.33 4.89
CA ALA A 154 -6.14 14.06 5.76
C ALA A 154 -6.77 15.35 6.29
N ARG A 155 -5.95 16.32 6.69
CA ARG A 155 -6.43 17.62 7.20
C ARG A 155 -7.07 18.48 6.12
N ILE A 156 -6.56 18.44 4.88
CA ILE A 156 -7.22 19.09 3.73
C ILE A 156 -8.58 18.45 3.45
N ALA A 157 -8.64 17.11 3.50
CA ALA A 157 -9.89 16.39 3.27
C ALA A 157 -10.96 16.65 4.33
N GLU A 158 -10.56 16.94 5.57
CA GLU A 158 -11.48 17.34 6.66
C GLU A 158 -12.19 18.67 6.35
N ASP A 159 -11.53 19.59 5.64
CA ASP A 159 -12.12 20.87 5.20
C ASP A 159 -12.99 20.74 3.94
N ALA A 160 -13.08 19.55 3.33
CA ALA A 160 -13.79 19.36 2.08
C ALA A 160 -15.31 19.54 2.25
N PRO A 161 -15.98 20.27 1.35
CA PRO A 161 -17.43 20.51 1.44
C PRO A 161 -18.27 19.27 1.10
N VAL A 162 -17.67 18.29 0.42
CA VAL A 162 -18.34 17.05 0.01
C VAL A 162 -17.50 15.88 0.42
N HIS A 163 -18.10 14.92 1.12
CA HIS A 163 -17.45 13.73 1.65
C HIS A 163 -16.17 14.01 2.48
N PRO A 164 -16.24 14.88 3.50
CA PRO A 164 -15.10 15.13 4.35
C PRO A 164 -14.68 13.86 5.10
N PHE A 165 -13.39 13.71 5.34
CA PHE A 165 -12.83 12.68 6.20
C PHE A 165 -11.56 13.21 6.88
N ASN A 166 -11.21 12.66 8.01
CA ASN A 166 -10.04 13.05 8.80
C ASN A 166 -9.02 11.90 8.94
N ILE A 167 -8.00 12.12 9.74
CA ILE A 167 -6.94 11.12 9.96
C ILE A 167 -7.43 9.85 10.66
N ASP A 168 -8.45 9.95 11.52
CA ASP A 168 -9.03 8.79 12.18
C ASP A 168 -9.78 7.90 11.16
N ASP A 169 -10.46 8.48 10.19
CA ASP A 169 -11.10 7.75 9.10
C ASP A 169 -10.07 7.02 8.21
N VAL A 170 -8.90 7.65 7.99
CA VAL A 170 -7.77 7.03 7.27
C VAL A 170 -7.24 5.84 8.06
N ALA A 171 -7.02 6.02 9.37
CA ALA A 171 -6.56 4.95 10.26
C ALA A 171 -7.57 3.80 10.35
N ASP A 172 -8.86 4.10 10.49
CA ASP A 172 -9.94 3.11 10.49
C ASP A 172 -10.02 2.32 9.19
N SER A 173 -9.80 2.98 8.06
CA SER A 173 -9.74 2.31 6.76
C SER A 173 -8.58 1.32 6.69
N LEU A 174 -7.40 1.68 7.21
CA LEU A 174 -6.25 0.79 7.30
C LEU A 174 -6.51 -0.38 8.24
N VAL A 175 -7.04 -0.13 9.45
CA VAL A 175 -7.35 -1.17 10.45
C VAL A 175 -8.35 -2.17 9.88
N ARG A 176 -9.44 -1.71 9.27
CA ARG A 176 -10.43 -2.57 8.62
C ARG A 176 -9.81 -3.41 7.49
N LYS A 177 -8.98 -2.78 6.66
CA LYS A 177 -8.29 -3.46 5.56
C LYS A 177 -7.38 -4.59 6.06
N LEU A 178 -6.56 -4.32 7.08
CA LEU A 178 -5.69 -5.32 7.67
C LEU A 178 -6.48 -6.41 8.40
N GLY A 179 -7.52 -6.03 9.15
CA GLY A 179 -8.42 -6.96 9.82
C GLY A 179 -9.12 -7.92 8.86
N ASN A 180 -9.57 -7.41 7.72
CA ASN A 180 -10.20 -8.22 6.69
C ASN A 180 -9.22 -9.15 5.96
N ARG A 181 -7.98 -8.71 5.74
CA ARG A 181 -6.99 -9.47 4.96
C ARG A 181 -6.20 -10.48 5.76
N LEU A 182 -5.98 -10.23 7.06
CA LEU A 182 -5.11 -11.02 7.94
C LEU A 182 -5.78 -11.49 9.23
N PRO A 183 -7.03 -11.99 9.23
CA PRO A 183 -7.74 -12.32 10.47
C PRO A 183 -7.06 -13.45 11.24
N ALA A 184 -6.53 -14.48 10.58
CA ALA A 184 -5.86 -15.60 11.23
C ALA A 184 -4.61 -15.15 12.00
N VAL A 185 -3.78 -14.30 11.38
CA VAL A 185 -2.59 -13.71 12.02
C VAL A 185 -2.99 -12.85 13.22
N LEU A 186 -4.03 -12.02 13.07
CA LEU A 186 -4.52 -11.17 14.16
C LEU A 186 -5.17 -11.96 15.31
N ALA A 187 -5.72 -13.14 15.02
CA ALA A 187 -6.20 -14.08 16.05
C ALA A 187 -5.08 -14.85 16.75
N GLY A 188 -3.82 -14.67 16.33
CA GLY A 188 -2.66 -15.38 16.88
C GLY A 188 -2.53 -16.82 16.38
N GLU A 189 -3.16 -17.16 15.27
CA GLU A 189 -3.05 -18.49 14.65
C GLU A 189 -1.69 -18.64 13.96
N SER A 190 -1.14 -19.85 14.00
CA SER A 190 0.09 -20.17 13.27
C SER A 190 -0.23 -20.40 11.81
N VAL A 191 0.20 -19.49 10.94
CA VAL A 191 -0.02 -19.53 9.49
C VAL A 191 1.34 -19.55 8.80
N SER A 192 1.52 -20.39 7.80
CA SER A 192 2.72 -20.36 6.96
C SER A 192 2.73 -19.13 6.05
N LEU A 193 3.91 -18.77 5.54
CA LEU A 193 4.05 -17.65 4.60
C LEU A 193 3.18 -17.82 3.35
N ASP A 194 3.20 -19.02 2.77
CA ASP A 194 2.44 -19.33 1.55
C ASP A 194 0.93 -19.25 1.78
N GLU A 195 0.44 -19.77 2.91
CA GLU A 195 -0.97 -19.67 3.30
C GLU A 195 -1.37 -18.20 3.53
N GLN A 196 -0.53 -17.41 4.19
CA GLN A 196 -0.80 -16.00 4.42
C GLN A 196 -0.88 -15.21 3.10
N LEU A 197 0.04 -15.45 2.16
CA LEU A 197 0.04 -14.82 0.85
C LEU A 197 -1.19 -15.23 0.03
N ALA A 198 -1.54 -16.51 0.03
CA ALA A 198 -2.73 -17.00 -0.66
C ALA A 198 -4.02 -16.39 -0.09
N GLN A 199 -4.16 -16.33 1.24
CA GLN A 199 -5.30 -15.68 1.90
C GLN A 199 -5.37 -14.19 1.58
N TRP A 200 -4.24 -13.49 1.59
CA TRP A 200 -4.18 -12.08 1.24
C TRP A 200 -4.69 -11.81 -0.19
N GLU A 201 -4.17 -12.55 -1.18
CA GLU A 201 -4.59 -12.37 -2.58
C GLU A 201 -6.06 -12.78 -2.79
N GLN A 202 -6.52 -13.85 -2.17
CA GLN A 202 -7.92 -14.27 -2.23
C GLN A 202 -8.85 -13.18 -1.69
N ARG A 203 -8.55 -12.60 -0.53
CA ARG A 203 -9.38 -11.57 0.08
C ARG A 203 -9.34 -10.26 -0.69
N LYS A 204 -8.17 -9.89 -1.18
CA LYS A 204 -8.00 -8.76 -2.09
C LYS A 204 -8.86 -8.93 -3.35
N ALA A 205 -8.88 -10.12 -3.95
CA ALA A 205 -9.73 -10.43 -5.09
C ALA A 205 -11.24 -10.36 -4.75
N GLN A 206 -11.64 -10.76 -3.53
CA GLN A 206 -13.04 -10.63 -3.07
C GLN A 206 -13.44 -9.18 -2.88
N GLU A 207 -12.60 -8.34 -2.25
CA GLU A 207 -12.85 -6.90 -2.12
C GLU A 207 -13.02 -6.24 -3.50
N GLN A 208 -12.29 -6.72 -4.47
CA GLN A 208 -12.40 -6.25 -5.87
C GLN A 208 -13.69 -6.68 -6.55
N LYS A 209 -14.21 -7.87 -6.27
CA LYS A 209 -15.49 -8.35 -6.82
C LYS A 209 -16.71 -7.62 -6.25
N VAL A 210 -16.63 -7.17 -5.00
CA VAL A 210 -17.71 -6.40 -4.34
C VAL A 210 -17.86 -5.00 -4.94
N LYS A 211 -16.77 -4.41 -5.42
CA LYS A 211 -16.84 -3.20 -6.24
C LYS A 211 -17.23 -3.65 -7.64
N ALA A 212 -18.49 -3.50 -8.03
CA ALA A 212 -18.95 -3.78 -9.39
C ALA A 212 -18.01 -3.07 -10.38
N ARG A 213 -17.16 -3.85 -11.07
CA ARG A 213 -16.21 -3.34 -12.04
C ARG A 213 -16.77 -3.56 -13.42
N GLY A 214 -16.78 -2.51 -14.21
CA GLY A 214 -17.07 -2.62 -15.63
C GLY A 214 -15.87 -3.19 -16.41
N SER A 215 -14.64 -2.91 -15.95
CA SER A 215 -13.42 -3.32 -16.66
C SER A 215 -12.36 -3.84 -15.70
N SER A 216 -11.49 -4.75 -16.18
CA SER A 216 -10.29 -5.20 -15.47
C SER A 216 -9.30 -4.04 -15.23
N MET A 217 -9.41 -2.97 -15.99
CA MET A 217 -8.58 -1.76 -15.90
C MET A 217 -9.13 -0.73 -14.91
N ASP A 218 -10.29 -0.95 -14.31
CA ASP A 218 -10.84 -0.04 -13.33
C ASP A 218 -9.97 0.01 -12.05
N ASP A 219 -9.94 1.17 -11.40
CA ASP A 219 -9.15 1.42 -10.18
C ASP A 219 -7.62 1.20 -10.35
N VAL A 220 -7.08 1.20 -11.58
CA VAL A 220 -5.63 1.22 -11.81
C VAL A 220 -5.15 2.66 -11.70
N PRO A 221 -4.33 3.02 -10.68
CA PRO A 221 -3.79 4.36 -10.56
C PRO A 221 -2.80 4.64 -11.70
N THR A 222 -3.11 5.60 -12.55
CA THR A 222 -2.30 5.93 -13.75
C THR A 222 -1.15 6.91 -13.46
N GLY A 223 -1.11 7.52 -12.27
CA GLY A 223 -0.08 8.50 -11.86
C GLY A 223 1.25 7.90 -11.39
N GLN A 224 1.36 6.57 -11.27
CA GLN A 224 2.60 5.89 -10.85
C GLN A 224 3.64 5.88 -12.00
N PRO A 225 4.96 5.64 -11.72
CA PRO A 225 5.98 5.50 -12.76
C PRO A 225 5.58 4.48 -13.83
N ALA A 226 5.94 4.74 -15.10
CA ALA A 226 5.43 3.96 -16.23
C ALA A 226 5.77 2.46 -16.14
N LEU A 227 6.95 2.10 -15.65
CA LEU A 227 7.31 0.69 -15.42
C LEU A 227 6.42 0.02 -14.39
N ALA A 228 6.13 0.68 -13.28
CA ALA A 228 5.23 0.16 -12.25
C ALA A 228 3.79 0.05 -12.75
N LEU A 229 3.34 1.03 -13.56
CA LEU A 229 2.05 1.01 -14.22
C LEU A 229 1.96 -0.17 -15.20
N ALA A 230 2.97 -0.36 -16.07
CA ALA A 230 3.05 -1.47 -17.01
C ALA A 230 2.95 -2.83 -16.29
N GLN A 231 3.78 -3.05 -15.26
CA GLN A 231 3.73 -4.30 -14.47
C GLN A 231 2.35 -4.56 -13.88
N LYS A 232 1.70 -3.53 -13.36
CA LYS A 232 0.37 -3.64 -12.77
C LYS A 232 -0.70 -3.96 -13.81
N VAL A 233 -0.64 -3.32 -14.98
CA VAL A 233 -1.56 -3.58 -16.09
C VAL A 233 -1.37 -4.99 -16.62
N LEU A 234 -0.13 -5.42 -16.87
CA LEU A 234 0.19 -6.78 -17.31
C LEU A 234 -0.32 -7.85 -16.32
N ALA A 235 -0.15 -7.64 -15.02
CA ALA A 235 -0.69 -8.55 -14.01
C ALA A 235 -2.23 -8.60 -14.03
N ARG A 236 -2.89 -7.47 -14.31
CA ARG A 236 -4.35 -7.38 -14.39
C ARG A 236 -4.91 -8.10 -15.61
N VAL A 237 -4.32 -7.90 -16.79
CA VAL A 237 -4.78 -8.58 -18.02
C VAL A 237 -4.52 -10.07 -17.96
N ALA A 238 -3.40 -10.51 -17.37
CA ALA A 238 -3.13 -11.93 -17.14
C ALA A 238 -4.18 -12.57 -16.22
N GLN A 239 -4.60 -11.86 -15.15
CA GLN A 239 -5.69 -12.31 -14.27
C GLN A 239 -7.06 -12.33 -14.97
N ALA A 240 -7.26 -11.44 -15.96
CA ALA A 240 -8.47 -11.40 -16.78
C ALA A 240 -8.48 -12.46 -17.89
N GLY A 241 -7.38 -13.21 -18.07
CA GLY A 241 -7.27 -14.28 -19.07
C GLY A 241 -6.90 -13.79 -20.47
N LEU A 242 -6.35 -12.57 -20.61
CA LEU A 242 -5.88 -12.08 -21.91
C LEU A 242 -4.71 -12.95 -22.41
N PRO A 243 -4.76 -13.45 -23.66
CA PRO A 243 -3.64 -14.15 -24.28
C PRO A 243 -2.39 -13.30 -24.36
N ALA A 244 -1.22 -13.89 -24.01
CA ALA A 244 0.04 -13.14 -23.92
C ALA A 244 0.52 -12.56 -25.26
N ASP A 245 0.15 -13.19 -26.36
CA ASP A 245 0.47 -12.73 -27.72
C ASP A 245 -0.31 -11.50 -28.17
N LEU A 246 -1.39 -11.15 -27.48
CA LEU A 246 -2.14 -9.90 -27.69
C LEU A 246 -1.54 -8.71 -26.94
N VAL A 247 -0.55 -8.94 -26.07
CA VAL A 247 0.15 -7.87 -25.37
C VAL A 247 1.15 -7.19 -26.30
N PRO A 248 1.07 -5.87 -26.51
CA PRO A 248 2.03 -5.15 -27.34
C PRO A 248 3.46 -5.25 -26.81
N ALA A 249 4.44 -5.45 -27.72
CA ALA A 249 5.85 -5.51 -27.37
C ALA A 249 6.36 -4.22 -26.67
N ALA A 250 5.75 -3.09 -26.96
CA ALA A 250 6.06 -1.80 -26.33
C ALA A 250 5.84 -1.79 -24.81
N LEU A 251 5.00 -2.68 -24.26
CA LEU A 251 4.79 -2.81 -22.84
C LEU A 251 5.82 -3.72 -22.15
N THR A 252 6.45 -4.60 -22.91
CA THR A 252 7.35 -5.64 -22.39
C THR A 252 8.83 -5.39 -22.74
N SER A 253 9.09 -4.42 -23.62
CA SER A 253 10.45 -4.06 -24.06
C SER A 253 10.59 -2.54 -24.10
N VAL A 254 11.40 -2.00 -23.19
CA VAL A 254 11.67 -0.57 -23.08
C VAL A 254 13.10 -0.28 -23.52
N VAL A 255 13.26 0.65 -24.45
CA VAL A 255 14.57 1.11 -24.91
C VAL A 255 14.82 2.50 -24.35
N VAL A 256 15.93 2.66 -23.63
CA VAL A 256 16.35 3.94 -23.06
C VAL A 256 17.49 4.49 -23.91
N SER A 257 17.35 5.72 -24.40
CA SER A 257 18.38 6.46 -25.12
C SER A 257 18.46 7.90 -24.64
N ALA A 258 19.52 8.60 -25.01
CA ALA A 258 19.68 10.02 -24.65
C ALA A 258 18.65 10.94 -25.36
N ASP A 259 18.08 10.48 -26.46
CA ASP A 259 17.22 11.26 -27.36
C ASP A 259 15.74 10.89 -27.27
N SER A 260 15.37 10.00 -26.32
CA SER A 260 13.98 9.53 -26.12
C SER A 260 13.50 9.73 -24.69
N ASP A 261 12.22 10.03 -24.54
CA ASP A 261 11.52 10.03 -23.25
C ASP A 261 10.86 8.66 -23.01
N ALA A 262 11.68 7.68 -22.59
CA ALA A 262 11.23 6.31 -22.39
C ALA A 262 10.11 6.20 -21.32
N GLU A 263 10.08 7.10 -20.35
CA GLU A 263 9.02 7.15 -19.32
C GLU A 263 7.68 7.52 -19.96
N ASN A 264 7.66 8.57 -20.77
CA ASN A 264 6.43 9.04 -21.41
C ASN A 264 5.99 8.12 -22.55
N ASP A 265 6.92 7.56 -23.30
CA ASP A 265 6.65 6.62 -24.38
C ASP A 265 5.98 5.34 -23.84
N LEU A 266 6.55 4.75 -22.76
CA LEU A 266 5.96 3.60 -22.10
C LEU A 266 4.61 3.95 -21.49
N ARG A 267 4.48 5.09 -20.83
CA ARG A 267 3.23 5.54 -20.21
C ARG A 267 2.13 5.64 -21.25
N SER A 268 2.41 6.26 -22.39
CA SER A 268 1.44 6.41 -23.49
C SER A 268 1.01 5.05 -24.02
N ALA A 269 1.95 4.15 -24.28
CA ALA A 269 1.65 2.80 -24.74
C ALA A 269 0.77 2.02 -23.74
N VAL A 270 1.04 2.16 -22.43
CA VAL A 270 0.24 1.49 -21.40
C VAL A 270 -1.17 2.06 -21.33
N LEU A 271 -1.35 3.38 -21.43
CA LEU A 271 -2.67 4.00 -21.40
C LEU A 271 -3.50 3.62 -22.63
N GLU A 272 -2.91 3.63 -23.83
CA GLU A 272 -3.56 3.15 -25.05
C GLU A 272 -3.98 1.67 -24.94
N PHE A 273 -3.11 0.84 -24.38
CA PHE A 273 -3.43 -0.56 -24.15
C PHE A 273 -4.57 -0.74 -23.15
N MET A 274 -4.58 0.02 -22.05
CA MET A 274 -5.70 0.01 -21.09
C MET A 274 -7.03 0.40 -21.74
N ASP A 275 -7.02 1.39 -22.61
CA ASP A 275 -8.21 1.82 -23.33
C ASP A 275 -8.67 0.74 -24.33
N THR A 276 -7.72 0.10 -25.02
CA THR A 276 -8.03 -1.05 -25.90
C THR A 276 -8.69 -2.18 -25.11
N VAL A 277 -8.13 -2.55 -23.96
CA VAL A 277 -8.72 -3.59 -23.09
C VAL A 277 -10.15 -3.21 -22.67
N ARG A 278 -10.38 -1.96 -22.26
CA ARG A 278 -11.73 -1.49 -21.89
C ARG A 278 -12.74 -1.62 -23.03
N VAL A 279 -12.33 -1.25 -24.23
CA VAL A 279 -13.20 -1.36 -25.42
C VAL A 279 -13.54 -2.82 -25.66
N VAL A 280 -12.56 -3.72 -25.69
CA VAL A 280 -12.78 -5.15 -25.91
C VAL A 280 -13.70 -5.75 -24.84
N GLU A 281 -13.47 -5.43 -23.57
CA GLU A 281 -14.32 -5.89 -22.46
C GLU A 281 -15.77 -5.39 -22.59
N SER A 282 -15.94 -4.15 -23.05
CA SER A 282 -17.26 -3.57 -23.35
C SER A 282 -17.95 -4.27 -24.51
N ASP A 283 -17.20 -4.57 -25.58
CA ASP A 283 -17.73 -5.24 -26.76
C ASP A 283 -18.12 -6.70 -26.47
N VAL A 284 -17.32 -7.41 -25.66
CA VAL A 284 -17.67 -8.76 -25.15
C VAL A 284 -18.95 -8.68 -24.30
N ALA A 285 -19.05 -7.70 -23.39
CA ALA A 285 -20.26 -7.52 -22.59
C ALA A 285 -21.49 -7.25 -23.49
N ALA A 286 -21.34 -6.41 -24.49
CA ALA A 286 -22.40 -6.12 -25.46
C ALA A 286 -22.81 -7.36 -26.26
N GLY A 287 -21.84 -8.15 -26.75
CA GLY A 287 -22.12 -9.39 -27.48
C GLY A 287 -22.85 -10.45 -26.63
N ARG A 288 -22.49 -10.57 -25.33
CA ARG A 288 -23.15 -11.49 -24.40
C ARG A 288 -24.56 -11.05 -24.01
N ARG A 289 -24.82 -9.74 -24.00
CA ARG A 289 -26.13 -9.16 -23.64
C ARG A 289 -27.21 -9.45 -24.67
N GLY A 290 -26.86 -9.50 -25.94
CA GLY A 290 -27.79 -9.60 -27.04
C GLY A 290 -28.49 -8.27 -27.37
N GLU A 291 -29.21 -8.22 -28.47
CA GLU A 291 -29.83 -6.99 -29.03
C GLU A 291 -31.05 -6.49 -28.22
N ASP A 292 -31.64 -7.31 -27.36
CA ASP A 292 -32.92 -7.03 -26.71
C ASP A 292 -32.81 -6.32 -25.35
N VAL A 293 -31.59 -6.18 -24.75
CA VAL A 293 -31.39 -5.58 -23.42
C VAL A 293 -30.68 -4.24 -23.54
N PRO A 294 -31.28 -3.11 -23.12
CA PRO A 294 -30.62 -1.81 -23.07
C PRO A 294 -29.39 -1.84 -22.13
N GLU A 295 -28.31 -1.18 -22.56
CA GLU A 295 -27.05 -1.10 -21.80
C GLU A 295 -27.24 -0.57 -20.37
N GLU A 296 -28.10 0.41 -20.18
CA GLU A 296 -28.39 1.06 -18.89
C GLU A 296 -29.07 0.10 -17.89
N LEU A 297 -29.62 -1.00 -18.33
CA LEU A 297 -30.28 -2.02 -17.52
C LEU A 297 -29.40 -3.25 -17.25
N ASP A 298 -28.23 -3.34 -17.90
CA ASP A 298 -27.32 -4.45 -17.70
C ASP A 298 -26.43 -4.23 -16.47
N VAL A 299 -26.83 -4.84 -15.38
CA VAL A 299 -26.06 -4.88 -14.12
C VAL A 299 -25.26 -6.18 -13.97
N THR A 300 -25.16 -6.97 -15.02
CA THR A 300 -24.48 -8.27 -15.00
C THR A 300 -22.97 -8.06 -14.94
N PRO A 301 -22.26 -8.62 -13.96
CA PRO A 301 -20.80 -8.56 -13.94
C PRO A 301 -20.23 -9.22 -15.21
N LEU A 302 -19.21 -8.60 -15.83
CA LEU A 302 -18.56 -9.10 -17.03
C LEU A 302 -18.12 -10.58 -16.91
N GLY A 303 -17.72 -11.03 -15.70
CA GLY A 303 -17.25 -12.38 -15.46
C GLY A 303 -15.87 -12.64 -16.08
N SER A 304 -15.55 -13.92 -16.29
CA SER A 304 -14.31 -14.30 -16.99
C SER A 304 -14.57 -14.28 -18.51
N ILE A 305 -13.64 -13.68 -19.24
CA ILE A 305 -13.63 -13.67 -20.70
C ILE A 305 -12.78 -14.86 -21.15
N THR A 306 -13.25 -15.61 -22.11
CA THR A 306 -12.51 -16.75 -22.70
C THR A 306 -11.45 -16.25 -23.69
N GLU A 307 -10.46 -17.10 -23.98
CA GLU A 307 -9.43 -16.80 -24.97
C GLU A 307 -10.03 -16.51 -26.35
N ASP A 308 -11.05 -17.28 -26.77
CA ASP A 308 -11.73 -17.10 -28.04
C ASP A 308 -12.46 -15.74 -28.10
N GLU A 309 -13.11 -15.33 -27.02
CA GLU A 309 -13.76 -14.01 -26.96
C GLU A 309 -12.72 -12.88 -27.00
N TRP A 310 -11.58 -12.99 -26.26
CA TRP A 310 -10.51 -12.01 -26.37
C TRP A 310 -10.02 -11.86 -27.79
N ARG A 311 -9.84 -12.98 -28.52
CA ARG A 311 -9.37 -12.97 -29.91
C ARG A 311 -10.42 -12.43 -30.85
N ALA A 312 -11.68 -12.80 -30.68
CA ALA A 312 -12.77 -12.38 -31.56
C ALA A 312 -13.03 -10.87 -31.56
N TYR A 313 -12.89 -10.24 -30.38
CA TYR A 313 -13.14 -8.80 -30.25
C TYR A 313 -11.86 -7.95 -30.24
N TRP A 314 -10.68 -8.56 -30.39
CA TRP A 314 -9.42 -7.81 -30.40
C TRP A 314 -9.27 -6.99 -31.69
N PRO A 315 -8.79 -5.71 -31.60
CA PRO A 315 -8.58 -4.90 -32.80
C PRO A 315 -7.65 -5.57 -33.81
N GLY A 316 -8.12 -5.74 -35.06
CA GLY A 316 -7.41 -6.42 -36.13
C GLY A 316 -7.64 -7.94 -36.21
N ALA A 317 -8.52 -8.48 -35.37
CA ALA A 317 -9.01 -9.85 -35.59
C ALA A 317 -9.63 -9.95 -37.01
N VAL A 318 -9.08 -10.88 -37.78
CA VAL A 318 -9.71 -11.27 -39.05
C VAL A 318 -10.87 -12.20 -38.65
N PRO A 319 -12.12 -11.88 -38.97
CA PRO A 319 -13.21 -12.83 -38.72
C PRO A 319 -12.85 -14.17 -39.38
N GLU A 320 -12.88 -15.26 -38.61
CA GLU A 320 -12.81 -16.58 -39.24
C GLU A 320 -13.90 -16.64 -40.30
N PRO A 321 -13.61 -17.09 -41.54
CA PRO A 321 -14.63 -17.30 -42.52
C PRO A 321 -15.66 -18.27 -41.92
N GLU A 322 -16.93 -17.85 -41.91
CA GLU A 322 -18.03 -18.72 -41.51
C GLU A 322 -17.82 -20.07 -42.24
N ALA A 323 -17.68 -21.14 -41.46
CA ALA A 323 -17.60 -22.46 -42.03
C ALA A 323 -18.88 -22.64 -42.91
N GLU A 324 -18.66 -22.73 -44.19
CA GLU A 324 -19.78 -23.06 -45.11
C GLU A 324 -20.38 -24.37 -44.60
N PRO A 325 -21.68 -24.47 -44.47
CA PRO A 325 -22.33 -25.71 -44.07
C PRO A 325 -21.95 -26.79 -45.07
N ASP A 326 -21.34 -27.87 -44.55
CA ASP A 326 -21.08 -29.07 -45.34
C ASP A 326 -22.36 -29.42 -46.14
N ALA A 327 -22.30 -29.21 -47.40
CA ALA A 327 -23.28 -29.74 -48.33
C ALA A 327 -22.99 -31.24 -48.47
N ASP A 328 -23.56 -32.01 -47.55
CA ASP A 328 -23.73 -33.45 -47.76
C ASP A 328 -24.61 -33.62 -48.94
N ASP A 329 -23.97 -33.83 -50.08
CA ASP A 329 -24.65 -34.20 -51.31
C ASP A 329 -24.61 -35.71 -51.46
N GLU A 330 -25.78 -36.27 -51.32
CA GLU A 330 -26.09 -37.63 -51.75
C GLU A 330 -25.78 -37.73 -53.25
N PHE A 331 -24.81 -38.58 -53.60
CA PHE A 331 -24.80 -39.15 -54.93
C PHE A 331 -24.44 -40.64 -54.86
N ASP A 332 -25.49 -41.39 -55.01
CA ASP A 332 -25.60 -42.81 -55.25
C ASP A 332 -25.07 -43.15 -56.66
N GLY A 333 -24.31 -44.26 -56.76
CA GLY A 333 -24.34 -45.04 -57.99
C GLY A 333 -23.09 -45.13 -58.84
N ASP A 334 -22.52 -46.24 -58.73
CA ASP A 334 -22.29 -47.26 -59.80
C ASP A 334 -20.83 -47.61 -60.15
N GLU A 335 -20.68 -48.89 -60.23
CA GLU A 335 -19.50 -49.72 -60.46
C GLU A 335 -18.74 -49.37 -61.75
N ALA A 336 -17.43 -49.56 -61.74
CA ALA A 336 -16.71 -50.38 -62.71
C ALA A 336 -15.21 -50.47 -62.45
N ASP A 337 -14.80 -51.73 -62.33
CA ASP A 337 -13.53 -52.36 -62.59
C ASP A 337 -12.51 -51.62 -63.47
N THR A 338 -11.24 -51.63 -63.12
CA THR A 338 -10.16 -52.39 -63.78
C THR A 338 -8.76 -52.02 -63.27
N GLU A 339 -8.09 -53.06 -62.83
CA GLU A 339 -6.66 -53.48 -63.04
C GLU A 339 -5.49 -52.47 -62.93
N SER A 340 -4.66 -52.82 -61.93
CA SER A 340 -3.23 -53.17 -61.93
C SER A 340 -2.27 -52.33 -62.85
N VAL A 341 -1.15 -51.94 -62.28
CA VAL A 341 0.26 -52.37 -62.47
C VAL A 341 1.16 -51.50 -61.62
N ASP A 342 1.81 -52.02 -60.66
CA ASP A 342 3.18 -52.49 -60.51
C ASP A 342 4.33 -51.55 -60.94
N SER A 343 5.26 -51.43 -60.08
CA SER A 343 6.70 -51.19 -60.17
C SER A 343 7.27 -50.03 -59.35
N ALA A 344 7.86 -50.44 -58.23
CA ALA A 344 9.32 -50.50 -57.97
C ALA A 344 9.96 -49.16 -57.72
N ASP A 345 10.40 -48.95 -56.48
CA ASP A 345 11.71 -49.31 -55.92
C ASP A 345 12.84 -48.29 -56.17
N VAL A 346 13.64 -48.12 -55.17
CA VAL A 346 14.97 -47.51 -54.95
C VAL A 346 14.91 -46.31 -54.03
N GLY A 347 15.30 -46.28 -52.78
CA GLY A 347 16.53 -46.84 -52.21
C GLY A 347 17.51 -45.71 -51.94
N GLY A 348 17.98 -45.55 -50.70
CA GLY A 348 19.11 -44.73 -50.34
C GLY A 348 18.88 -44.01 -49.02
N GLU A 349 19.04 -44.61 -47.86
CA GLU A 349 20.28 -44.69 -47.03
C GLU A 349 21.03 -43.38 -46.94
N ALA A 350 21.04 -42.85 -45.74
CA ALA A 350 21.98 -42.94 -44.60
C ALA A 350 22.92 -41.74 -44.57
N GLU A 351 23.14 -41.16 -43.49
CA GLU A 351 24.11 -41.17 -42.40
C GLU A 351 24.04 -39.82 -41.69
N ASP A 352 23.79 -39.74 -40.40
CA ASP A 352 24.60 -39.95 -39.22
C ASP A 352 25.91 -39.15 -39.17
N SER A 353 25.97 -38.27 -38.15
CA SER A 353 27.14 -37.95 -37.30
C SER A 353 26.73 -36.81 -36.36
N SER A 354 26.42 -37.05 -35.12
CA SER A 354 27.30 -37.28 -33.96
C SER A 354 28.30 -36.21 -33.63
N ALA A 355 28.16 -35.76 -32.40
CA ALA A 355 29.20 -35.48 -31.41
C ALA A 355 29.86 -34.08 -31.53
N GLU A 356 30.10 -33.46 -30.52
CA GLU A 356 30.65 -33.50 -29.19
C GLU A 356 31.07 -32.06 -28.81
N ASP A 357 30.70 -31.65 -27.67
CA ASP A 357 31.56 -31.40 -26.50
C ASP A 357 32.68 -30.40 -26.68
N ALA A 358 32.64 -29.35 -25.89
CA ALA A 358 33.85 -28.81 -25.23
C ALA A 358 33.46 -27.82 -24.08
N ARG A 359 33.63 -28.33 -22.87
CA ARG A 359 34.01 -27.62 -21.65
C ARG A 359 35.39 -26.97 -21.83
N ALA A 360 35.59 -25.85 -21.17
CA ALA A 360 36.80 -25.45 -20.43
C ALA A 360 36.43 -24.22 -19.64
N GLU A 361 36.30 -24.23 -18.34
CA GLU A 361 37.38 -24.23 -17.31
C GLU A 361 38.36 -23.10 -17.45
N ALA A 362 38.28 -22.34 -16.40
CA ALA A 362 39.28 -22.11 -15.34
C ALA A 362 40.02 -20.79 -15.63
N ASP A 363 40.47 -20.05 -14.77
CA ASP A 363 40.85 -20.11 -13.36
C ASP A 363 41.66 -18.84 -13.05
N GLU A 364 41.66 -18.47 -11.77
CA GLU A 364 42.73 -17.87 -11.00
C GLU A 364 43.18 -16.44 -11.36
N ALA A 365 42.98 -15.54 -10.42
CA ALA A 365 43.85 -15.25 -9.27
C ALA A 365 44.95 -14.25 -9.58
N ASP A 366 45.08 -13.25 -8.81
CA ASP A 366 46.17 -12.77 -7.95
C ASP A 366 45.90 -11.30 -7.60
N ASP A 367 45.66 -10.94 -6.38
CA ASP A 367 46.56 -10.75 -5.25
C ASP A 367 47.74 -9.83 -5.58
N VAL A 368 47.89 -8.77 -4.85
CA VAL A 368 49.04 -8.04 -4.35
C VAL A 368 48.58 -6.63 -3.92
N ASP A 369 48.34 -6.40 -2.63
CA ASP A 369 49.32 -5.99 -1.62
C ASP A 369 49.73 -4.53 -1.68
N ASP A 370 49.37 -3.87 -0.65
CA ASP A 370 50.17 -3.19 0.39
C ASP A 370 50.66 -1.76 0.16
N THR A 371 50.58 -1.11 1.29
CA THR A 371 51.34 0.08 1.77
C THR A 371 50.87 1.47 1.29
N ASP A 372 50.66 2.31 2.15
CA ASP A 372 51.17 2.87 3.39
C ASP A 372 51.16 4.40 3.33
N LYS A 373 50.76 4.99 4.45
CA LYS A 373 51.13 6.28 5.03
C LYS A 373 50.66 7.63 4.48
N SER A 374 49.98 8.20 5.42
CA SER A 374 50.22 9.52 6.10
C SER A 374 50.21 10.80 5.23
N ASP A 375 49.29 11.67 5.55
CA ASP A 375 49.41 12.86 6.40
C ASP A 375 48.04 13.36 6.84
#